data_fd14d07d13e565c2eb1d6f41a16f7b1f
#
_entry.id   fd14d07d13e565c2eb1d6f41a16f7b1f
#
_cell.length_a   1.000
_cell.length_b   1.000
_cell.length_c   1.000
_cell.angle_alpha   90.00
_cell.angle_beta   90.00
_cell.angle_gamma   90.00
#
_symmetry.space_group_name_H-M   'P 1'
#
loop_
_entity.id
_entity.type
_entity.pdbx_description
1 polymer ?
#
loop_
_entity_poly.entity_id
_entity_poly.type
_entity_poly.pdbx_seq_one_letter_code
_entity_poly.pdbx_strand_id
1 'polypeptide(L)'
;MLLPAEKDLRATLARFAQVRIEHDVRPTGTTSLALDDVTRALCALTGTTTVEDALREADALLDRCRTERLGAAKGTAPLAA
;
A
#
# COMPACT_ATOMS: atom_id res chain seq x y z
N MET A 1 4.09 0.06 16.43
CA MET A 1 3.15 -1.02 16.12
C MET A 1 2.24 -0.61 14.97
N LEU A 2 2.08 -1.49 14.00
CA LEU A 2 1.22 -1.18 12.86
C LEU A 2 -0.21 -1.60 13.13
N LEU A 3 -1.16 -0.81 12.67
CA LEU A 3 -2.56 -1.20 12.70
C LEU A 3 -2.77 -2.36 11.72
N PRO A 4 -3.74 -3.25 11.96
CA PRO A 4 -4.00 -4.36 11.04
C PRO A 4 -4.25 -3.90 9.60
N ALA A 5 -5.01 -2.83 9.42
CA ALA A 5 -5.28 -2.32 8.07
C ALA A 5 -4.03 -1.78 7.41
N GLU A 6 -3.17 -1.11 8.17
CA GLU A 6 -1.90 -0.61 7.66
C GLU A 6 -0.99 -1.76 7.26
N LYS A 7 -0.94 -2.81 8.06
CA LYS A 7 -0.12 -3.97 7.78
C LYS A 7 -0.57 -4.65 6.49
N ASP A 8 -1.87 -4.84 6.33
CA ASP A 8 -2.43 -5.45 5.14
C ASP A 8 -2.14 -4.62 3.90
N LEU A 9 -2.29 -3.31 4.02
CA LEU A 9 -2.04 -2.41 2.91
C LEU A 9 -0.58 -2.43 2.49
N ARG A 10 0.34 -2.41 3.45
CA ARG A 10 1.77 -2.47 3.14
C ARG A 10 2.14 -3.80 2.48
N ALA A 11 1.59 -4.90 2.97
CA ALA A 11 1.85 -6.22 2.39
C ALA A 11 1.32 -6.29 0.97
N THR A 12 0.13 -5.77 0.72
CA THR A 12 -0.48 -5.78 -0.59
C THR A 12 0.30 -4.89 -1.57
N LEU A 13 0.77 -3.73 -1.13
CA LEU A 13 1.58 -2.86 -1.96
C LEU A 13 2.91 -3.51 -2.33
N ALA A 14 3.55 -4.17 -1.37
CA ALA A 14 4.82 -4.87 -1.63
C ALA A 14 4.61 -5.98 -2.65
N ARG A 15 3.53 -6.74 -2.51
CA ARG A 15 3.21 -7.80 -3.47
C ARG A 15 2.90 -7.23 -4.85
N PHE A 16 2.16 -6.13 -4.90
CA PHE A 16 1.86 -5.46 -6.16
C PHE A 16 3.14 -5.06 -6.88
N ALA A 17 4.07 -4.43 -6.17
CA ALA A 17 5.34 -4.00 -6.76
C ALA A 17 6.13 -5.18 -7.28
N GLN A 18 6.19 -6.27 -6.52
CA GLN A 18 6.92 -7.46 -6.92
C GLN A 18 6.31 -8.11 -8.15
N VAL A 19 5.01 -8.30 -8.16
CA VAL A 19 4.31 -8.93 -9.28
C VAL A 19 4.44 -8.07 -10.53
N ARG A 20 4.35 -6.75 -10.38
CA ARG A 20 4.48 -5.84 -11.50
C ARG A 20 5.87 -5.91 -12.13
N ILE A 21 6.90 -5.96 -11.30
CA ILE A 21 8.27 -6.10 -11.79
C ILE A 21 8.43 -7.42 -12.53
N GLU A 22 7.94 -8.51 -11.96
CA GLU A 22 8.02 -9.82 -12.59
C GLU A 22 7.32 -9.83 -13.95
N HIS A 23 6.15 -9.20 -14.01
CA HIS A 23 5.39 -9.13 -15.25
C HIS A 23 6.09 -8.26 -16.30
N ASP A 24 6.71 -7.16 -15.87
CA ASP A 24 7.44 -6.29 -16.79
C ASP A 24 8.69 -6.96 -17.36
N VAL A 25 9.37 -7.77 -16.54
CA VAL A 25 10.57 -8.47 -16.98
C VAL A 25 10.23 -9.66 -17.86
N ARG A 26 9.22 -10.43 -17.50
CA ARG A 26 8.81 -11.61 -18.26
C ARG A 26 7.29 -11.75 -18.19
N PRO A 27 6.56 -11.11 -19.09
CA PRO A 27 5.11 -11.22 -19.10
C PRO A 27 4.66 -12.65 -19.41
N THR A 28 3.82 -13.21 -18.56
CA THR A 28 3.23 -14.53 -18.78
C THR A 28 1.77 -14.47 -18.38
N GLY A 29 1.00 -15.51 -18.75
CA GLY A 29 -0.39 -15.60 -18.32
C GLY A 29 -0.49 -15.65 -16.80
N THR A 30 0.45 -16.33 -16.15
CA THR A 30 0.48 -16.45 -14.70
C THR A 30 0.73 -15.10 -14.03
N THR A 31 1.70 -14.33 -14.53
CA THR A 31 1.98 -13.01 -13.94
C THR A 31 0.85 -12.03 -14.22
N SER A 32 0.19 -12.17 -15.37
CA SER A 32 -0.97 -11.33 -15.68
C SER A 32 -2.10 -11.56 -14.72
N LEU A 33 -2.41 -12.83 -14.40
CA LEU A 33 -3.45 -13.16 -13.44
C LEU A 33 -3.08 -12.72 -12.03
N ALA A 34 -1.82 -12.90 -11.66
CA ALA A 34 -1.34 -12.47 -10.35
C ALA A 34 -1.43 -10.95 -10.20
N LEU A 35 -1.11 -10.22 -11.27
CA LEU A 35 -1.20 -8.77 -11.25
C LEU A 35 -2.66 -8.31 -11.11
N ASP A 36 -3.58 -8.97 -11.84
CA ASP A 36 -5.00 -8.69 -11.72
C ASP A 36 -5.49 -8.93 -10.29
N ASP A 37 -5.11 -10.05 -9.70
CA ASP A 37 -5.54 -10.40 -8.35
C ASP A 37 -5.06 -9.38 -7.32
N VAL A 38 -3.79 -9.01 -7.39
CA VAL A 38 -3.24 -8.06 -6.41
C VAL A 38 -3.81 -6.66 -6.64
N THR A 39 -4.08 -6.31 -7.90
CA THR A 39 -4.72 -5.03 -8.21
C THR A 39 -6.12 -4.96 -7.61
N ARG A 40 -6.89 -6.03 -7.74
CA ARG A 40 -8.23 -6.09 -7.14
C ARG A 40 -8.18 -5.98 -5.63
N ALA A 41 -7.22 -6.69 -5.01
CA ALA A 41 -7.05 -6.62 -3.57
C ALA A 41 -6.71 -5.21 -3.13
N LEU A 42 -5.83 -4.54 -3.86
CA LEU A 42 -5.44 -3.18 -3.56
C LEU A 42 -6.63 -2.22 -3.70
N CYS A 43 -7.40 -2.37 -4.77
CA CYS A 43 -8.59 -1.55 -4.97
C CYS A 43 -9.61 -1.77 -3.86
N ALA A 44 -9.80 -3.02 -3.43
CA ALA A 44 -10.73 -3.34 -2.36
C ALA A 44 -10.29 -2.70 -1.04
N LEU A 45 -8.99 -2.72 -0.74
CA LEU A 45 -8.48 -2.13 0.48
C LEU A 45 -8.59 -0.61 0.49
N THR A 46 -8.50 0.00 -0.68
CA THR A 46 -8.54 1.47 -0.78
C THR A 46 -9.90 2.01 -1.18
N GLY A 47 -10.84 1.14 -1.52
CA GLY A 47 -12.18 1.58 -1.93
C GLY A 47 -12.20 2.26 -3.29
N THR A 48 -11.29 1.87 -4.18
CA THR A 48 -11.17 2.48 -5.50
C THR A 48 -11.44 1.46 -6.60
N THR A 49 -11.54 1.92 -7.83
CA THR A 49 -11.83 1.04 -8.97
C THR A 49 -10.69 0.98 -9.98
N THR A 50 -9.69 1.86 -9.89
CA THR A 50 -8.55 1.83 -10.79
C THR A 50 -7.27 1.72 -9.98
N VAL A 51 -6.22 1.19 -10.63
CA VAL A 51 -4.94 1.02 -9.93
C VAL A 51 -4.30 2.36 -9.61
N GLU A 52 -4.43 3.35 -10.48
CA GLU A 52 -3.86 4.67 -10.21
C GLU A 52 -4.50 5.31 -8.99
N ASP A 53 -5.82 5.23 -8.90
CA ASP A 53 -6.54 5.75 -7.75
C ASP A 53 -6.21 4.94 -6.49
N ALA A 54 -6.06 3.61 -6.64
CA ALA A 54 -5.70 2.75 -5.52
C ALA A 54 -4.33 3.13 -4.95
N LEU A 55 -3.35 3.36 -5.81
CA LEU A 55 -2.01 3.74 -5.37
C LEU A 55 -2.02 5.10 -4.69
N ARG A 56 -2.76 6.04 -5.24
CA ARG A 56 -2.88 7.36 -4.66
C ARG A 56 -3.55 7.31 -3.29
N GLU A 57 -4.63 6.55 -3.18
CA GLU A 57 -5.34 6.41 -1.93
C GLU A 57 -4.51 5.65 -0.90
N ALA A 58 -3.76 4.64 -1.36
CA ALA A 58 -2.86 3.90 -0.47
C ALA A 58 -1.80 4.81 0.12
N ASP A 59 -1.21 5.68 -0.68
CA ASP A 59 -0.23 6.65 -0.20
C ASP A 59 -0.85 7.58 0.85
N ALA A 60 -2.07 8.04 0.58
CA ALA A 60 -2.76 8.92 1.51
C ALA A 60 -3.07 8.21 2.83
N LEU A 61 -3.50 6.94 2.75
CA LEU A 61 -3.80 6.16 3.94
C LEU A 61 -2.55 5.91 4.77
N LEU A 62 -1.45 5.54 4.13
CA LEU A 62 -0.19 5.30 4.84
C LEU A 62 0.35 6.58 5.45
N ASP A 63 0.18 7.68 4.76
CA ASP A 63 0.60 8.97 5.27
C ASP A 63 -0.20 9.36 6.50
N ARG A 64 -1.52 9.14 6.48
CA ARG A 64 -2.36 9.38 7.64
C ARG A 64 -1.97 8.49 8.82
N CYS A 65 -1.71 7.20 8.56
CA CYS A 65 -1.28 6.29 9.61
C CYS A 65 0.03 6.73 10.22
N ARG A 66 0.96 7.17 9.41
CA ARG A 66 2.24 7.66 9.89
C ARG A 66 2.06 8.91 10.72
N THR A 67 1.22 9.81 10.26
CA THR A 67 0.93 11.05 10.98
C THR A 67 0.29 10.76 12.33
N GLU A 68 -0.63 9.81 12.37
CA GLU A 68 -1.26 9.42 13.62
C GLU A 68 -0.27 8.82 14.60
N ARG A 69 0.65 7.97 14.11
CA ARG A 69 1.69 7.41 14.98
C ARG A 69 2.61 8.49 15.50
N LEU A 70 3.01 9.40 14.64
CA LEU A 70 3.85 10.52 15.04
C LEU A 70 3.11 11.44 16.02
N GLY A 71 1.83 11.65 15.76
CA GLY A 71 1.00 12.42 16.68
C GLY A 71 0.89 11.78 18.04
N ALA A 72 0.73 10.46 18.08
CA ALA A 72 0.66 9.74 19.33
C ALA A 72 1.98 9.80 20.11
N ALA A 73 3.09 9.84 19.40
CA ALA A 73 4.39 9.92 20.03
C ALA A 73 4.85 11.35 20.22
N LYS A 74 4.03 12.29 19.87
CA LYS A 74 4.43 13.64 19.83
C LYS A 74 4.89 14.21 21.13
N GLY A 75 4.30 13.76 22.18
CA GLY A 75 4.68 14.23 23.47
C GLY A 75 6.14 14.00 23.77
N THR A 76 6.78 13.09 23.05
CA THR A 76 8.14 12.78 23.32
C THR A 76 9.09 13.35 22.30
N ALA A 77 8.56 14.09 21.36
CA ALA A 77 9.35 14.50 20.32
C ALA A 77 9.57 15.85 20.24
N PRO A 78 10.18 16.35 20.78
CA PRO A 78 10.30 17.60 20.80
C PRO A 78 11.02 18.14 19.84
N LEU A 79 11.30 18.04 19.22
CA LEU A 79 11.82 18.57 18.42
C LEU A 79 12.47 19.37 18.39
N ALA A 80 12.80 19.58 18.70
CA ALA A 80 13.62 20.04 18.67
C ALA A 80 13.81 20.92 18.08
N ALA A 81 13.75 21.25 17.91
CA ALA A 81 13.95 22.03 17.31
C ALA A 81 14.40 22.67 17.45
#